data_e4f98d7ad7f6cf2b06f37efe25d4a236
#
_entry.id   e4f98d7ad7f6cf2b06f37efe25d4a236
#
_cell.length_a   1.000
_cell.length_b   1.000
_cell.length_c   1.000
_cell.angle_alpha   90.00
_cell.angle_beta   90.00
_cell.angle_gamma   90.00
#
_symmetry.space_group_name_H-M   'P 1'
#
loop_
_entity.id
_entity.type
_entity.pdbx_description
1 polymer ?
#
loop_
_entity_poly.entity_id
_entity_poly.type
_entity_poly.pdbx_seq_one_letter_code
_entity_poly.pdbx_strand_id
1 'polypeptide(L)'
;MKKLFVPLFVLVFMAEIAFPQSSRINGDSKYTIGIFGGLNIPRLSSGNSSELSRDFASRSGLAFGLTVSMDLGSNFNLGADLMYSSEGGKRDGIQAFDASTINPLVPAGTYFYAVYNNESILNYAEIPLKLKYFIPFKKSSRFFIDFGPYVGLLLNAKQKTNGSSIIYADRAKTIAVVAEAQSFDANTDVTKSINPINFGLTGGGGFEQRFSSGEIFLDVRGAYGLVAIQKYKQDGSSHNGNLLFDVGYALHF
;
A
#
# COMPACT_ATOMS: atom_id res chain seq x y z
N MET A 1 -27.88 11.01 -9.36
CA MET A 1 -28.02 9.70 -10.01
C MET A 1 -26.90 9.53 -11.02
N LYS A 2 -25.76 8.94 -10.62
CA LYS A 2 -24.67 8.44 -11.50
C LYS A 2 -23.77 7.52 -10.68
N LYS A 3 -24.31 6.35 -10.33
CA LYS A 3 -23.56 5.28 -9.65
C LYS A 3 -23.96 3.96 -10.32
N LEU A 4 -23.41 3.63 -11.48
CA LEU A 4 -23.64 2.27 -12.03
C LEU A 4 -22.75 1.89 -13.24
N PHE A 5 -21.48 2.29 -13.32
CA PHE A 5 -20.68 1.88 -14.49
C PHE A 5 -19.39 1.14 -14.20
N VAL A 6 -18.99 0.99 -12.92
CA VAL A 6 -17.74 0.29 -12.57
C VAL A 6 -17.88 -1.24 -12.43
N PRO A 7 -19.02 -1.80 -11.99
CA PRO A 7 -19.12 -3.27 -11.85
C PRO A 7 -19.25 -4.04 -13.18
N LEU A 8 -19.60 -3.38 -14.27
CA LEU A 8 -19.84 -4.09 -15.53
C LEU A 8 -18.55 -4.52 -16.24
N PHE A 9 -17.45 -3.77 -16.08
CA PHE A 9 -16.19 -4.10 -16.74
C PHE A 9 -15.46 -5.27 -16.06
N VAL A 10 -15.59 -5.41 -14.75
CA VAL A 10 -15.04 -6.54 -13.98
C VAL A 10 -15.81 -7.83 -14.26
N LEU A 11 -17.13 -7.74 -14.46
CA LEU A 11 -17.99 -8.90 -14.75
C LEU A 11 -17.78 -9.44 -16.17
N VAL A 12 -17.45 -8.60 -17.15
CA VAL A 12 -17.17 -9.04 -18.53
C VAL A 12 -15.84 -9.78 -18.61
N PHE A 13 -14.83 -9.37 -17.83
CA PHE A 13 -13.55 -10.10 -17.76
C PHE A 13 -13.67 -11.45 -17.03
N MET A 14 -14.59 -11.55 -16.07
CA MET A 14 -14.85 -12.82 -15.35
C MET A 14 -15.71 -13.81 -16.17
N ALA A 15 -16.52 -13.34 -17.11
CA ALA A 15 -17.37 -14.21 -17.92
C ALA A 15 -16.59 -14.98 -19.02
N GLU A 16 -15.44 -14.47 -19.46
CA GLU A 16 -14.59 -15.20 -20.41
C GLU A 16 -13.63 -16.21 -19.73
N ILE A 17 -13.48 -16.13 -18.40
CA ILE A 17 -12.66 -17.08 -17.60
C ILE A 17 -13.48 -18.34 -17.24
N ALA A 18 -14.79 -18.29 -17.36
CA ALA A 18 -15.67 -19.42 -17.07
C ALA A 18 -15.85 -20.28 -18.31
N PHE A 19 -14.92 -21.17 -18.57
CA PHE A 19 -14.89 -22.31 -19.53
C PHE A 19 -13.92 -22.16 -20.71
N PRO A 20 -12.81 -22.92 -20.63
CA PRO A 20 -12.78 -24.11 -21.44
C PRO A 20 -12.40 -25.33 -20.58
N GLN A 21 -13.34 -26.21 -20.34
CA GLN A 21 -13.01 -27.62 -20.11
C GLN A 21 -12.43 -28.19 -21.41
N SER A 22 -11.15 -28.06 -21.57
CA SER A 22 -10.38 -28.86 -22.52
C SER A 22 -9.23 -29.46 -21.75
N SER A 23 -9.37 -30.72 -21.44
CA SER A 23 -8.31 -31.60 -20.96
C SER A 23 -7.12 -31.57 -21.93
N ARG A 24 -6.17 -30.67 -21.66
CA ARG A 24 -4.82 -30.77 -22.20
C ARG A 24 -3.84 -31.05 -21.08
N ILE A 25 -3.67 -32.33 -20.82
CA ILE A 25 -2.50 -32.85 -20.10
C ILE A 25 -1.34 -32.73 -21.10
N ASN A 26 -0.74 -31.55 -21.20
CA ASN A 26 0.64 -31.34 -21.68
C ASN A 26 0.93 -29.82 -21.76
N GLY A 27 1.72 -29.34 -20.88
CA GLY A 27 2.85 -28.41 -21.09
C GLY A 27 2.63 -26.93 -21.44
N ASP A 28 1.47 -26.46 -21.90
CA ASP A 28 1.28 -25.10 -22.39
C ASP A 28 -0.01 -24.44 -21.87
N SER A 29 -0.12 -24.34 -20.56
CA SER A 29 -1.17 -23.49 -19.97
C SER A 29 -0.85 -22.03 -20.20
N LYS A 30 -1.69 -21.33 -20.94
CA LYS A 30 -1.49 -19.93 -21.30
C LYS A 30 -1.82 -18.98 -20.16
N TYR A 31 -2.68 -19.40 -19.23
CA TYR A 31 -3.19 -18.57 -18.16
C TYR A 31 -2.96 -19.21 -16.79
N THR A 32 -2.74 -18.38 -15.79
CA THR A 32 -2.75 -18.79 -14.38
C THR A 32 -3.71 -17.94 -13.59
N ILE A 33 -4.33 -18.53 -12.57
CA ILE A 33 -5.11 -17.81 -11.57
C ILE A 33 -4.73 -18.34 -10.19
N GLY A 34 -4.53 -17.44 -9.23
CA GLY A 34 -4.05 -17.81 -7.91
C GLY A 34 -4.48 -16.87 -6.82
N ILE A 35 -4.05 -17.25 -5.61
CA ILE A 35 -4.22 -16.46 -4.40
C ILE A 35 -2.85 -16.24 -3.77
N PHE A 36 -2.71 -15.14 -3.07
CA PHE A 36 -1.49 -14.86 -2.31
C PHE A 36 -1.81 -14.09 -1.03
N GLY A 37 -0.87 -14.12 -0.12
CA GLY A 37 -0.90 -13.31 1.09
C GLY A 37 0.48 -13.14 1.67
N GLY A 38 0.66 -12.04 2.40
CA GLY A 38 1.97 -11.70 2.91
C GLY A 38 2.02 -10.56 3.90
N LEU A 39 3.24 -10.24 4.29
CA LEU A 39 3.58 -9.15 5.18
C LEU A 39 3.93 -7.92 4.35
N ASN A 40 3.20 -6.85 4.56
CA ASN A 40 3.50 -5.53 4.02
C ASN A 40 4.24 -4.69 5.07
N ILE A 41 5.33 -4.05 4.66
CA ILE A 41 6.14 -3.13 5.48
C ILE A 41 6.06 -1.73 4.86
N PRO A 42 4.94 -1.02 5.05
CA PRO A 42 4.78 0.30 4.49
C PRO A 42 5.52 1.37 5.29
N ARG A 43 5.84 2.44 4.60
CA ARG A 43 6.40 3.66 5.13
C ARG A 43 5.88 4.86 4.32
N LEU A 44 5.51 5.93 5.00
CA LEU A 44 5.25 7.21 4.35
C LEU A 44 6.57 7.94 4.12
N SER A 45 6.81 8.38 2.90
CA SER A 45 7.93 9.24 2.56
C SER A 45 7.47 10.70 2.54
N SER A 46 8.30 11.61 3.05
CA SER A 46 8.03 13.04 2.97
C SER A 46 8.15 13.52 1.52
N GLY A 47 7.11 14.14 0.99
CA GLY A 47 7.12 14.77 -0.33
C GLY A 47 7.64 16.20 -0.31
N ASN A 48 7.81 16.80 0.87
CA ASN A 48 8.32 18.15 1.07
C ASN A 48 8.96 18.30 2.46
N SER A 49 9.47 19.50 2.77
CA SER A 49 10.09 19.84 4.07
C SER A 49 9.08 20.18 5.17
N SER A 50 7.78 19.86 5.03
CA SER A 50 6.77 20.15 6.02
C SER A 50 7.05 19.42 7.35
N GLU A 51 6.96 20.12 8.46
CA GLU A 51 7.07 19.57 9.82
C GLU A 51 6.03 18.45 10.07
N LEU A 52 4.86 18.53 9.41
CA LEU A 52 3.79 17.54 9.53
C LEU A 52 4.08 16.23 8.80
N SER A 53 5.03 16.23 7.85
CA SER A 53 5.35 15.07 7.01
C SER A 53 6.68 14.39 7.34
N ARG A 54 7.36 14.82 8.41
CA ARG A 54 8.69 14.31 8.80
C ARG A 54 8.61 13.05 9.65
N ASP A 55 9.73 12.32 9.66
CA ASP A 55 10.08 11.30 10.65
C ASP A 55 9.15 10.08 10.67
N PHE A 56 8.53 9.73 9.53
CA PHE A 56 7.80 8.48 9.43
C PHE A 56 8.74 7.28 9.43
N ALA A 57 8.46 6.32 10.30
CA ALA A 57 9.02 4.99 10.32
C ALA A 57 8.06 3.99 9.66
N SER A 58 8.59 2.82 9.32
CA SER A 58 7.78 1.72 8.80
C SER A 58 6.87 1.14 9.88
N ARG A 59 5.72 0.66 9.46
CA ARG A 59 4.82 -0.17 10.26
C ARG A 59 4.70 -1.58 9.64
N SER A 60 4.06 -2.49 10.34
CA SER A 60 3.68 -3.77 9.76
C SER A 60 2.22 -3.73 9.34
N GLY A 61 1.94 -4.26 8.17
CA GLY A 61 0.61 -4.43 7.61
C GLY A 61 0.45 -5.80 6.97
N LEU A 62 -0.73 -6.11 6.50
CA LEU A 62 -1.02 -7.30 5.72
C LEU A 62 -1.36 -6.92 4.29
N ALA A 63 -1.03 -7.80 3.36
CA ALA A 63 -1.52 -7.76 2.00
C ALA A 63 -1.96 -9.15 1.58
N PHE A 64 -3.05 -9.25 0.83
CA PHE A 64 -3.55 -10.51 0.27
C PHE A 64 -4.45 -10.23 -0.92
N GLY A 65 -4.55 -11.18 -1.81
CA GLY A 65 -5.34 -10.98 -3.01
C GLY A 65 -5.40 -12.17 -3.95
N LEU A 66 -5.91 -11.87 -5.13
CA LEU A 66 -5.97 -12.75 -6.28
C LEU A 66 -4.93 -12.30 -7.29
N THR A 67 -4.33 -13.24 -8.01
CA THR A 67 -3.44 -12.97 -9.13
C THR A 67 -3.94 -13.71 -10.37
N VAL A 68 -3.86 -13.04 -11.50
CA VAL A 68 -4.08 -13.64 -12.81
C VAL A 68 -2.89 -13.32 -13.71
N SER A 69 -2.48 -14.25 -14.54
CA SER A 69 -1.42 -13.96 -15.48
C SER A 69 -1.56 -14.72 -16.78
N MET A 70 -0.93 -14.19 -17.83
CA MET A 70 -0.91 -14.72 -19.16
C MET A 70 0.53 -14.90 -19.65
N ASP A 71 0.87 -16.09 -20.10
CA ASP A 71 2.16 -16.36 -20.74
C ASP A 71 2.20 -15.70 -22.12
N LEU A 72 3.20 -14.85 -22.35
CA LEU A 72 3.45 -14.17 -23.61
C LEU A 72 4.50 -14.92 -24.47
N GLY A 73 5.05 -16.02 -23.97
CA GLY A 73 6.17 -16.71 -24.58
C GLY A 73 7.53 -16.06 -24.27
N SER A 74 8.61 -16.74 -24.70
CA SER A 74 9.99 -16.23 -24.57
C SER A 74 10.36 -15.76 -23.16
N ASN A 75 9.88 -16.45 -22.12
CA ASN A 75 10.08 -16.14 -20.70
C ASN A 75 9.35 -14.88 -20.18
N PHE A 76 8.45 -14.29 -20.93
CA PHE A 76 7.65 -13.15 -20.50
C PHE A 76 6.23 -13.58 -20.10
N ASN A 77 5.72 -12.88 -19.07
CA ASN A 77 4.36 -13.07 -18.61
C ASN A 77 3.77 -11.70 -18.24
N LEU A 78 2.50 -11.50 -18.56
CA LEU A 78 1.74 -10.32 -18.17
C LEU A 78 0.78 -10.71 -17.04
N GLY A 79 0.91 -10.08 -15.89
CA GLY A 79 0.10 -10.35 -14.71
C GLY A 79 -0.69 -9.14 -14.24
N ALA A 80 -1.77 -9.40 -13.55
CA ALA A 80 -2.54 -8.42 -12.79
C ALA A 80 -2.97 -9.05 -11.46
N ASP A 81 -2.90 -8.24 -10.38
CA ASP A 81 -3.44 -8.65 -9.10
C ASP A 81 -4.69 -7.82 -8.76
N LEU A 82 -5.57 -8.37 -7.94
CA LEU A 82 -6.57 -7.63 -7.18
C LEU A 82 -6.30 -7.90 -5.71
N MET A 83 -5.82 -6.88 -4.99
CA MET A 83 -5.33 -7.10 -3.64
C MET A 83 -5.83 -6.06 -2.64
N TYR A 84 -5.94 -6.49 -1.39
CA TYR A 84 -5.98 -5.62 -0.24
C TYR A 84 -4.56 -5.34 0.21
N SER A 85 -4.24 -4.07 0.46
CA SER A 85 -2.95 -3.63 0.99
C SER A 85 -3.16 -2.66 2.17
N SER A 86 -2.50 -2.95 3.30
CA SER A 86 -2.50 -2.08 4.48
C SER A 86 -1.23 -1.25 4.49
N GLU A 87 -1.37 -0.02 4.02
CA GLU A 87 -0.33 1.00 3.87
C GLU A 87 -0.22 1.93 5.07
N GLY A 88 0.65 2.94 4.97
CA GLY A 88 0.80 4.00 5.96
C GLY A 88 2.17 4.04 6.62
N GLY A 89 2.23 4.54 7.85
CA GLY A 89 3.48 4.69 8.59
C GLY A 89 3.23 5.02 10.04
N LYS A 90 4.28 5.03 10.84
CA LYS A 90 4.21 5.44 12.25
C LYS A 90 5.25 6.51 12.56
N ARG A 91 4.98 7.29 13.58
CA ARG A 91 5.91 8.25 14.17
C ARG A 91 5.86 8.12 15.68
N ASP A 92 7.01 7.98 16.29
CA ASP A 92 7.16 7.89 17.74
C ASP A 92 8.02 9.07 18.20
N GLY A 93 7.68 9.70 19.33
CA GLY A 93 8.43 10.79 19.90
C GLY A 93 7.84 12.18 19.59
N ILE A 94 8.73 13.16 19.38
CA ILE A 94 8.29 14.56 19.22
C ILE A 94 7.68 14.77 17.84
N GLN A 95 6.47 15.32 17.80
CA GLN A 95 5.71 15.57 16.58
C GLN A 95 5.14 16.98 16.59
N ALA A 96 5.14 17.58 15.40
CA ALA A 96 4.44 18.84 15.16
C ALA A 96 2.96 18.58 14.85
N PHE A 97 2.10 19.49 15.29
CA PHE A 97 0.71 19.58 14.87
C PHE A 97 0.31 21.06 14.72
N ASP A 98 -0.72 21.32 13.93
CA ASP A 98 -1.16 22.68 13.66
C ASP A 98 -1.72 23.33 14.95
N ALA A 99 -1.19 24.47 15.35
CA ALA A 99 -1.58 25.18 16.54
C ALA A 99 -3.04 25.65 16.51
N SER A 100 -3.61 25.84 15.32
CA SER A 100 -5.01 26.22 15.15
C SER A 100 -5.99 25.14 15.63
N THR A 101 -5.55 23.90 15.78
CA THR A 101 -6.36 22.79 16.35
C THR A 101 -6.64 22.98 17.84
N ILE A 102 -5.78 23.75 18.55
CA ILE A 102 -5.96 24.09 19.98
C ILE A 102 -6.55 25.50 20.13
N ASN A 103 -6.04 26.45 19.36
CA ASN A 103 -6.49 27.83 19.39
C ASN A 103 -6.72 28.36 17.96
N PRO A 104 -7.99 28.49 17.54
CA PRO A 104 -8.33 28.97 16.20
C PRO A 104 -7.87 30.41 15.89
N LEU A 105 -7.45 31.17 16.88
CA LEU A 105 -6.94 32.55 16.72
C LEU A 105 -5.45 32.55 16.31
N VAL A 106 -4.77 31.40 16.38
CA VAL A 106 -3.36 31.33 15.99
C VAL A 106 -3.29 31.24 14.46
N PRO A 107 -2.37 31.99 13.81
CA PRO A 107 -2.23 31.98 12.37
C PRO A 107 -1.95 30.57 11.82
N ALA A 108 -2.55 30.23 10.69
CA ALA A 108 -2.28 28.99 9.98
C ALA A 108 -0.78 28.81 9.66
N GLY A 109 -0.27 27.61 9.82
CA GLY A 109 1.17 27.31 9.63
C GLY A 109 2.02 27.54 10.88
N THR A 110 1.41 27.90 12.02
CA THR A 110 2.06 27.86 13.32
C THR A 110 1.97 26.43 13.88
N TYR A 111 3.08 25.90 14.34
CA TYR A 111 3.13 24.53 14.86
C TYR A 111 3.40 24.52 16.36
N PHE A 112 2.69 23.64 17.06
CA PHE A 112 3.04 23.21 18.40
C PHE A 112 3.63 21.79 18.34
N TYR A 113 4.32 21.41 19.42
CA TYR A 113 5.06 20.15 19.51
C TYR A 113 4.65 19.39 20.77
N ALA A 114 4.51 18.09 20.63
CA ALA A 114 4.26 17.19 21.75
C ALA A 114 4.93 15.83 21.52
N VAL A 115 5.11 15.06 22.58
CA VAL A 115 5.73 13.72 22.53
C VAL A 115 4.62 12.68 22.65
N TYR A 116 4.33 12.00 21.55
CA TYR A 116 3.33 10.92 21.51
C TYR A 116 3.61 9.96 20.36
N ASN A 117 2.96 8.81 20.38
CA ASN A 117 3.01 7.85 19.28
C ASN A 117 1.85 8.10 18.32
N ASN A 118 2.13 7.98 17.02
CA ASN A 118 1.15 8.19 15.96
C ASN A 118 1.31 7.10 14.91
N GLU A 119 0.26 6.34 14.64
CA GLU A 119 0.19 5.36 13.57
C GLU A 119 -0.91 5.75 12.57
N SER A 120 -0.50 5.96 11.33
CA SER A 120 -1.40 6.17 10.20
C SER A 120 -1.59 4.85 9.47
N ILE A 121 -2.85 4.39 9.40
CA ILE A 121 -3.25 3.12 8.76
C ILE A 121 -4.12 3.48 7.58
N LEU A 122 -3.65 3.13 6.37
CA LEU A 122 -4.32 3.42 5.11
C LEU A 122 -4.59 2.09 4.40
N ASN A 123 -5.84 1.71 4.26
CA ASN A 123 -6.20 0.44 3.64
C ASN A 123 -6.70 0.68 2.22
N TYR A 124 -6.07 0.03 1.26
CA TYR A 124 -6.36 0.14 -0.16
C TYR A 124 -6.83 -1.18 -0.76
N ALA A 125 -7.69 -1.08 -1.77
CA ALA A 125 -7.82 -2.09 -2.81
C ALA A 125 -6.91 -1.67 -3.97
N GLU A 126 -5.98 -2.54 -4.38
CA GLU A 126 -4.96 -2.20 -5.38
C GLU A 126 -5.00 -3.18 -6.55
N ILE A 127 -4.68 -2.63 -7.73
CA ILE A 127 -4.55 -3.40 -8.97
C ILE A 127 -3.17 -3.07 -9.58
N PRO A 128 -2.11 -3.82 -9.23
CA PRO A 128 -0.86 -3.79 -9.96
C PRO A 128 -0.98 -4.56 -11.29
N LEU A 129 -0.42 -3.98 -12.34
CA LEU A 129 -0.19 -4.64 -13.63
C LEU A 129 1.31 -4.90 -13.73
N LYS A 130 1.70 -6.14 -13.98
CA LYS A 130 3.10 -6.58 -13.90
C LYS A 130 3.55 -7.24 -15.19
N LEU A 131 4.62 -6.72 -15.79
CA LEU A 131 5.39 -7.48 -16.77
C LEU A 131 6.45 -8.26 -16.00
N LYS A 132 6.38 -9.58 -16.11
CA LYS A 132 7.25 -10.51 -15.40
C LYS A 132 8.20 -11.16 -16.42
N TYR A 133 9.49 -11.23 -16.08
CA TYR A 133 10.50 -11.95 -16.85
C TYR A 133 11.05 -13.10 -16.03
N PHE A 134 10.99 -14.31 -16.59
CA PHE A 134 11.46 -15.53 -15.95
C PHE A 134 12.88 -15.88 -16.34
N ILE A 135 13.66 -16.26 -15.33
CA ILE A 135 15.03 -16.72 -15.44
C ILE A 135 15.01 -18.21 -15.05
N PRO A 136 15.09 -19.14 -16.03
CA PRO A 136 15.08 -20.56 -15.76
C PRO A 136 16.23 -20.96 -14.84
N PHE A 137 15.95 -21.76 -13.81
CA PHE A 137 16.96 -22.30 -12.89
C PHE A 137 17.05 -23.82 -12.98
N LYS A 138 15.90 -24.51 -12.93
CA LYS A 138 15.74 -25.94 -13.10
C LYS A 138 14.51 -26.21 -13.97
N LYS A 139 14.29 -27.49 -14.32
CA LYS A 139 13.18 -27.91 -15.18
C LYS A 139 11.80 -27.42 -14.72
N SER A 140 11.61 -27.32 -13.38
CA SER A 140 10.33 -26.90 -12.75
C SER A 140 10.49 -25.69 -11.82
N SER A 141 11.67 -25.09 -11.75
CA SER A 141 11.95 -23.97 -10.84
C SER A 141 12.51 -22.79 -11.63
N ARG A 142 12.04 -21.60 -11.35
CA ARG A 142 12.50 -20.38 -12.03
C ARG A 142 12.51 -19.20 -11.08
N PHE A 143 13.44 -18.30 -11.24
CA PHE A 143 13.39 -16.98 -10.68
C PHE A 143 12.62 -16.06 -11.59
N PHE A 144 12.14 -14.95 -11.08
CA PHE A 144 11.54 -13.91 -11.89
C PHE A 144 11.89 -12.52 -11.33
N ILE A 145 11.81 -11.56 -12.22
CA ILE A 145 11.74 -10.14 -11.89
C ILE A 145 10.46 -9.59 -12.50
N ASP A 146 9.83 -8.65 -11.84
CA ASP A 146 8.65 -7.99 -12.38
C ASP A 146 8.69 -6.48 -12.16
N PHE A 147 7.92 -5.78 -12.98
CA PHE A 147 7.78 -4.34 -12.91
C PHE A 147 6.47 -3.91 -13.57
N GLY A 148 5.87 -2.85 -13.05
CA GLY A 148 4.72 -2.21 -13.68
C GLY A 148 4.04 -1.13 -12.85
N PRO A 149 3.00 -0.50 -13.40
CA PRO A 149 2.18 0.45 -12.68
C PRO A 149 1.18 -0.23 -11.75
N TYR A 150 0.71 0.51 -10.75
CA TYR A 150 -0.45 0.12 -9.98
C TYR A 150 -1.42 1.29 -9.78
N VAL A 151 -2.67 0.98 -9.56
CA VAL A 151 -3.69 1.90 -9.07
C VAL A 151 -4.30 1.35 -7.80
N GLY A 152 -4.52 2.22 -6.82
CA GLY A 152 -5.13 1.90 -5.53
C GLY A 152 -6.34 2.77 -5.25
N LEU A 153 -7.40 2.16 -4.73
CA LEU A 153 -8.58 2.83 -4.23
C LEU A 153 -8.60 2.74 -2.70
N LEU A 154 -8.65 3.89 -2.02
CA LEU A 154 -8.71 3.95 -0.57
C LEU A 154 -10.04 3.37 -0.07
N LEU A 155 -9.96 2.38 0.79
CA LEU A 155 -11.11 1.77 1.45
C LEU A 155 -11.45 2.51 2.75
N ASN A 156 -10.42 2.76 3.56
CA ASN A 156 -10.52 3.57 4.78
C ASN A 156 -9.14 4.03 5.24
N ALA A 157 -9.13 5.09 6.07
CA ALA A 157 -7.92 5.60 6.69
C ALA A 157 -8.19 5.93 8.17
N LYS A 158 -7.28 5.50 9.04
CA LYS A 158 -7.34 5.75 10.48
C LYS A 158 -6.02 6.31 10.98
N GLN A 159 -6.11 7.24 11.92
CA GLN A 159 -4.99 7.73 12.68
C GLN A 159 -5.16 7.31 14.13
N LYS A 160 -4.24 6.54 14.65
CA LYS A 160 -4.18 6.14 16.05
C LYS A 160 -3.07 6.92 16.72
N THR A 161 -3.40 7.64 17.78
CA THR A 161 -2.43 8.34 18.62
C THR A 161 -2.52 7.83 20.05
N ASN A 162 -1.38 7.80 20.74
CA ASN A 162 -1.28 7.34 22.10
C ASN A 162 -0.15 8.06 22.84
N GLY A 163 -0.41 8.48 24.05
CA GLY A 163 0.56 9.12 24.93
C GLY A 163 0.03 10.35 25.64
N SER A 164 0.83 10.86 26.57
CA SER A 164 0.54 12.09 27.31
C SER A 164 1.78 12.97 27.31
N SER A 165 1.63 14.25 27.02
CA SER A 165 2.75 15.19 26.88
C SER A 165 2.33 16.62 27.24
N ILE A 166 3.29 17.39 27.76
CA ILE A 166 3.22 18.84 27.74
C ILE A 166 3.29 19.29 26.25
N ILE A 167 2.57 20.37 25.95
CA ILE A 167 2.60 20.99 24.61
C ILE A 167 3.63 22.11 24.63
N TYR A 168 4.48 22.15 23.63
CA TYR A 168 5.57 23.09 23.47
C TYR A 168 5.41 23.96 22.23
N ALA A 169 5.86 25.22 22.31
CA ALA A 169 5.92 26.12 21.18
C ALA A 169 7.12 25.81 20.24
N ASP A 170 8.10 25.05 20.73
CA ASP A 170 9.32 24.72 20.00
C ASP A 170 9.66 23.23 20.05
N ARG A 171 10.33 22.74 19.00
CA ARG A 171 10.75 21.33 18.88
C ARG A 171 11.78 20.93 19.95
N ALA A 172 12.56 21.89 20.45
CA ALA A 172 13.54 21.65 21.52
C ALA A 172 12.91 21.46 22.90
N LYS A 173 11.59 21.67 23.03
CA LYS A 173 10.81 21.55 24.29
C LYS A 173 11.26 22.52 25.34
N THR A 174 11.69 23.73 24.96
CA THR A 174 12.15 24.75 25.90
C THR A 174 11.02 25.67 26.38
N ILE A 175 9.97 25.86 25.57
CA ILE A 175 8.86 26.79 25.85
C ILE A 175 7.56 25.98 25.96
N ALA A 176 7.09 25.73 27.17
CA ALA A 176 5.80 25.10 27.42
C ALA A 176 4.64 26.07 27.13
N VAL A 177 3.66 25.61 26.34
CA VAL A 177 2.41 26.36 26.05
C VAL A 177 1.37 26.11 27.11
N VAL A 178 1.35 24.87 27.66
CA VAL A 178 0.46 24.48 28.78
C VAL A 178 1.30 23.89 29.91
N ALA A 179 0.90 24.11 31.14
CA ALA A 179 1.66 23.66 32.32
C ALA A 179 1.48 22.15 32.59
N GLU A 180 0.34 21.59 32.21
CA GLU A 180 -0.01 20.19 32.47
C GLU A 180 0.05 19.33 31.23
N ALA A 181 0.41 18.07 31.40
CA ALA A 181 0.41 17.11 30.33
C ALA A 181 -1.02 16.84 29.82
N GLN A 182 -1.18 16.88 28.49
CA GLN A 182 -2.43 16.61 27.81
C GLN A 182 -2.38 15.19 27.23
N SER A 183 -3.52 14.48 27.26
CA SER A 183 -3.64 13.17 26.59
C SER A 183 -3.78 13.37 25.08
N PHE A 184 -3.06 12.54 24.35
CA PHE A 184 -3.15 12.41 22.88
C PHE A 184 -3.80 11.09 22.45
N ASP A 185 -4.41 10.34 23.37
CA ASP A 185 -5.06 9.08 23.05
C ASP A 185 -6.29 9.30 22.18
N ALA A 186 -6.19 8.88 20.91
CA ALA A 186 -7.30 9.00 19.97
C ALA A 186 -7.24 7.90 18.89
N ASN A 187 -8.40 7.60 18.33
CA ASN A 187 -8.55 6.75 17.14
C ASN A 187 -9.51 7.47 16.18
N THR A 188 -8.94 8.20 15.25
CA THR A 188 -9.66 9.13 14.39
C THR A 188 -9.78 8.55 12.99
N ASP A 189 -10.99 8.58 12.42
CA ASP A 189 -11.20 8.32 11.00
C ASP A 189 -10.80 9.56 10.20
N VAL A 190 -9.78 9.39 9.36
CA VAL A 190 -9.22 10.44 8.50
C VAL A 190 -9.47 10.16 7.01
N THR A 191 -10.35 9.24 6.68
CA THR A 191 -10.64 8.80 5.30
C THR A 191 -10.97 9.98 4.37
N LYS A 192 -11.72 10.98 4.87
CA LYS A 192 -12.12 12.15 4.07
C LYS A 192 -10.98 13.12 3.77
N SER A 193 -9.90 13.07 4.55
CA SER A 193 -8.70 13.93 4.40
C SER A 193 -7.63 13.30 3.49
N ILE A 194 -7.81 12.03 3.11
CA ILE A 194 -6.90 11.28 2.26
C ILE A 194 -7.42 11.23 0.82
N ASN A 195 -6.52 11.29 -0.15
CA ASN A 195 -6.86 11.09 -1.55
C ASN A 195 -7.42 9.69 -1.76
N PRO A 196 -8.60 9.57 -2.39
CA PRO A 196 -9.24 8.27 -2.57
C PRO A 196 -8.52 7.39 -3.60
N ILE A 197 -7.73 7.99 -4.48
CA ILE A 197 -7.01 7.28 -5.53
C ILE A 197 -5.51 7.50 -5.31
N ASN A 198 -4.77 6.41 -5.31
CA ASN A 198 -3.32 6.37 -5.37
C ASN A 198 -2.90 5.65 -6.64
N PHE A 199 -1.84 6.10 -7.28
CA PHE A 199 -1.20 5.36 -8.36
C PHE A 199 0.32 5.48 -8.23
N GLY A 200 1.02 4.49 -8.76
CA GLY A 200 2.45 4.46 -8.64
C GLY A 200 3.08 3.35 -9.47
N LEU A 201 4.30 3.04 -9.12
CA LEU A 201 5.09 1.98 -9.72
C LEU A 201 5.38 0.91 -8.69
N THR A 202 5.42 -0.32 -9.14
CA THR A 202 5.81 -1.49 -8.36
C THR A 202 6.83 -2.30 -9.14
N GLY A 203 7.71 -3.00 -8.43
CA GLY A 203 8.67 -3.90 -9.04
C GLY A 203 9.35 -4.74 -7.99
N GLY A 204 9.76 -5.92 -8.39
CA GLY A 204 10.32 -6.89 -7.48
C GLY A 204 10.91 -8.09 -8.16
N GLY A 205 10.94 -9.18 -7.44
CA GLY A 205 11.37 -10.46 -7.95
C GLY A 205 11.15 -11.56 -6.94
N GLY A 206 11.19 -12.77 -7.45
CA GLY A 206 10.86 -13.91 -6.63
C GLY A 206 11.31 -15.23 -7.21
N PHE A 207 10.78 -16.26 -6.62
CA PHE A 207 11.04 -17.64 -6.99
C PHE A 207 9.70 -18.35 -7.19
N GLU A 208 9.66 -19.19 -8.20
CA GLU A 208 8.48 -19.98 -8.56
C GLU A 208 8.85 -21.44 -8.73
N GLN A 209 8.08 -22.31 -8.11
CA GLN A 209 8.16 -23.75 -8.24
C GLN A 209 6.89 -24.27 -8.93
N ARG A 210 7.04 -24.80 -10.13
CA ARG A 210 5.95 -25.37 -10.94
C ARG A 210 5.70 -26.83 -10.61
N PHE A 211 4.43 -27.20 -10.62
CA PHE A 211 3.90 -28.55 -10.51
C PHE A 211 3.01 -28.86 -11.72
N SER A 212 2.49 -30.06 -11.79
CA SER A 212 1.62 -30.47 -12.91
C SER A 212 0.32 -29.66 -13.02
N SER A 213 -0.22 -29.19 -11.88
CA SER A 213 -1.52 -28.50 -11.81
C SER A 213 -1.43 -27.02 -11.46
N GLY A 214 -0.24 -26.54 -11.09
CA GLY A 214 -0.09 -25.16 -10.64
C GLY A 214 1.33 -24.86 -10.20
N GLU A 215 1.49 -23.72 -9.53
CA GLU A 215 2.79 -23.22 -9.07
C GLU A 215 2.68 -22.59 -7.70
N ILE A 216 3.70 -22.77 -6.87
CA ILE A 216 3.91 -21.99 -5.64
C ILE A 216 4.92 -20.91 -5.97
N PHE A 217 4.67 -19.70 -5.53
CA PHE A 217 5.59 -18.59 -5.68
C PHE A 217 5.87 -17.87 -4.36
N LEU A 218 7.08 -17.33 -4.27
CA LEU A 218 7.53 -16.40 -3.26
C LEU A 218 7.91 -15.12 -3.96
N ASP A 219 7.40 -13.97 -3.52
CA ASP A 219 7.64 -12.67 -4.13
C ASP A 219 8.11 -11.64 -3.09
N VAL A 220 9.07 -10.83 -3.47
CA VAL A 220 9.53 -9.66 -2.71
C VAL A 220 9.42 -8.45 -3.61
N ARG A 221 8.55 -7.53 -3.27
CA ARG A 221 8.14 -6.44 -4.15
C ARG A 221 8.16 -5.10 -3.41
N GLY A 222 8.74 -4.09 -4.04
CA GLY A 222 8.64 -2.70 -3.61
C GLY A 222 7.59 -1.95 -4.41
N ALA A 223 6.89 -1.02 -3.78
CA ALA A 223 6.02 -0.09 -4.48
C ALA A 223 6.24 1.35 -4.00
N TYR A 224 6.01 2.30 -4.89
CA TYR A 224 6.10 3.72 -4.59
C TYR A 224 4.96 4.50 -5.26
N GLY A 225 4.17 5.20 -4.43
CA GLY A 225 3.08 6.06 -4.86
C GLY A 225 3.58 7.40 -5.38
N LEU A 226 3.10 7.78 -6.54
CA LEU A 226 3.42 9.05 -7.20
C LEU A 226 2.47 10.18 -6.80
N VAL A 227 1.38 9.86 -6.11
CA VAL A 227 0.38 10.82 -5.61
C VAL A 227 0.59 11.05 -4.12
N ALA A 228 0.53 12.34 -3.71
CA ALA A 228 0.48 12.66 -2.28
C ALA A 228 -0.78 12.07 -1.65
N ILE A 229 -0.63 11.45 -0.48
CA ILE A 229 -1.77 10.84 0.22
C ILE A 229 -2.73 11.86 0.79
N GLN A 230 -2.24 13.05 1.17
CA GLN A 230 -3.07 14.12 1.70
C GLN A 230 -3.88 14.79 0.58
N LYS A 231 -5.16 15.00 0.83
CA LYS A 231 -6.06 15.70 -0.08
C LYS A 231 -5.80 17.21 -0.11
N TYR A 232 -5.38 17.78 1.00
CA TYR A 232 -5.13 19.20 1.16
C TYR A 232 -3.65 19.45 1.45
N LYS A 233 -3.05 20.41 0.76
CA LYS A 233 -1.61 20.74 0.90
C LYS A 233 -1.23 21.22 2.30
N GLN A 234 -2.16 21.84 3.01
CA GLN A 234 -1.97 22.28 4.41
C GLN A 234 -1.73 21.10 5.38
N ASP A 235 -2.23 19.91 5.06
CA ASP A 235 -2.06 18.71 5.88
C ASP A 235 -0.72 18.01 5.64
N GLY A 236 0.17 18.64 4.85
CA GLY A 236 1.46 18.12 4.46
C GLY A 236 1.45 17.45 3.08
N SER A 237 2.54 16.77 2.77
CA SER A 237 2.68 15.99 1.53
C SER A 237 3.52 14.75 1.83
N SER A 238 2.91 13.59 1.72
CA SER A 238 3.56 12.30 1.89
C SER A 238 3.14 11.34 0.79
N HIS A 239 3.99 10.40 0.47
CA HIS A 239 3.73 9.37 -0.52
C HIS A 239 3.79 8.00 0.14
N ASN A 240 2.95 7.09 -0.30
CA ASN A 240 3.05 5.68 0.09
C ASN A 240 4.30 5.07 -0.52
N GLY A 241 5.00 4.29 0.29
CA GLY A 241 6.01 3.35 -0.16
C GLY A 241 5.90 2.09 0.67
N ASN A 242 6.20 0.94 0.10
CA ASN A 242 6.16 -0.31 0.83
C ASN A 242 7.20 -1.32 0.34
N LEU A 243 7.41 -2.32 1.17
CA LEU A 243 8.08 -3.57 0.82
C LEU A 243 7.15 -4.71 1.21
N LEU A 244 6.72 -5.50 0.22
CA LEU A 244 5.81 -6.64 0.38
C LEU A 244 6.61 -7.93 0.26
N PHE A 245 6.36 -8.85 1.19
CA PHE A 245 6.82 -10.24 1.15
C PHE A 245 5.59 -11.12 1.08
N ASP A 246 5.38 -11.80 -0.01
CA ASP A 246 4.22 -12.66 -0.17
C ASP A 246 4.56 -14.08 -0.62
N VAL A 247 3.62 -14.97 -0.34
CA VAL A 247 3.60 -16.35 -0.80
C VAL A 247 2.24 -16.62 -1.42
N GLY A 248 2.22 -17.32 -2.53
CA GLY A 248 0.98 -17.66 -3.20
C GLY A 248 1.01 -19.00 -3.89
N TYR A 249 -0.18 -19.40 -4.31
CA TYR A 249 -0.40 -20.58 -5.14
C TYR A 249 -1.29 -20.19 -6.33
N ALA A 250 -0.88 -20.59 -7.52
CA ALA A 250 -1.66 -20.37 -8.75
C ALA A 250 -1.88 -21.68 -9.50
N LEU A 251 -3.08 -21.83 -10.05
CA LEU A 251 -3.47 -22.92 -10.92
C LEU A 251 -3.20 -22.58 -12.38
N HIS A 252 -2.86 -23.58 -13.16
CA HIS A 252 -2.63 -23.49 -14.61
C HIS A 252 -3.90 -23.81 -15.40
N PHE A 253 -4.20 -23.01 -16.44
CA PHE A 253 -5.36 -23.18 -17.32
C PHE A 253 -4.97 -23.11 -18.78
#